data_1932db747f655e98216074fe8d1c0573
#
_entry.id   1932db747f655e98216074fe8d1c0573
#
_cell.length_a   1.000
_cell.length_b   1.000
_cell.length_c   1.000
_cell.angle_alpha   90.00
_cell.angle_beta   90.00
_cell.angle_gamma   90.00
#
_symmetry.space_group_name_H-M   'P 1'
#
loop_
_entity.id
_entity.type
_entity.pdbx_description
1 polymer ?
#
loop_
_entity_poly.entity_id
_entity_poly.type
_entity_poly.pdbx_seq_one_letter_code
_entity_poly.pdbx_strand_id
1 'polypeptide(L)'
;MTDRSDIKVYPTTAPAAVFVLAHGAGAGQSSPFITAFARGMAERGITTATFDFPYMTAGRKVPDHAPVLEAHWLRIIERTRSQVPAVPLFIGGKSMGGRIASQVAAGDHPPIAGLVFLGYPLHPPGRPDKLRDAHLPRIAEPMLFVQGARDTFGTTAEIRALLPRMQKATLHEVAGGDHSFKVSGTKAKPADVMTGIMNVVADWMKAATARP
;
A
#
# COMPACT_ATOMS: atom_id res chain seq x y z
N MET A 1 -22.43 -18.05 0.30
CA MET A 1 -21.63 -17.73 1.49
C MET A 1 -21.36 -16.23 1.47
N THR A 2 -21.97 -15.47 2.38
CA THR A 2 -21.71 -14.03 2.52
C THR A 2 -20.27 -13.84 3.00
N ASP A 3 -19.45 -13.25 2.14
CA ASP A 3 -18.07 -12.87 2.48
C ASP A 3 -18.12 -11.83 3.61
N ARG A 4 -17.82 -12.27 4.83
CA ARG A 4 -17.73 -11.43 6.04
C ARG A 4 -16.34 -10.80 6.19
N SER A 5 -15.71 -10.35 5.12
CA SER A 5 -14.53 -9.49 5.25
C SER A 5 -15.00 -8.14 5.78
N ASP A 6 -14.92 -7.94 7.09
CA ASP A 6 -15.27 -6.66 7.70
C ASP A 6 -14.27 -5.61 7.27
N ILE A 7 -14.71 -4.67 6.44
CA ILE A 7 -13.96 -3.46 6.13
C ILE A 7 -14.03 -2.55 7.36
N LYS A 8 -12.87 -2.22 7.91
CA LYS A 8 -12.76 -1.26 9.00
C LYS A 8 -12.42 0.11 8.44
N VAL A 9 -13.31 1.06 8.64
CA VAL A 9 -13.13 2.44 8.16
C VAL A 9 -12.59 3.32 9.29
N TYR A 10 -11.59 4.13 8.97
CA TYR A 10 -11.04 5.22 9.78
C TYR A 10 -11.42 6.53 9.09
N PRO A 11 -12.57 7.12 9.47
CA PRO A 11 -13.14 8.24 8.74
C PRO A 11 -12.47 9.57 9.11
N THR A 12 -12.62 10.55 8.21
CA THR A 12 -12.43 11.98 8.48
C THR A 12 -13.64 12.76 8.00
N THR A 13 -13.90 13.94 8.54
CA THR A 13 -15.13 14.72 8.29
C THR A 13 -15.26 15.22 6.84
N ALA A 14 -14.17 15.57 6.20
CA ALA A 14 -14.14 16.05 4.81
C ALA A 14 -12.95 15.40 4.09
N PRO A 15 -13.07 14.14 3.65
CA PRO A 15 -11.95 13.45 3.06
C PRO A 15 -11.53 14.05 1.71
N ALA A 16 -10.24 14.35 1.57
CA ALA A 16 -9.66 14.70 0.27
C ALA A 16 -9.56 13.47 -0.64
N ALA A 17 -9.43 12.29 -0.06
CA ALA A 17 -9.38 11.00 -0.74
C ALA A 17 -9.73 9.85 0.21
N VAL A 18 -9.98 8.68 -0.37
CA VAL A 18 -10.06 7.39 0.34
C VAL A 18 -8.85 6.55 0.01
N PHE A 19 -8.25 5.92 1.02
CA PHE A 19 -7.16 4.97 0.87
C PHE A 19 -7.56 3.57 1.35
N VAL A 20 -7.62 2.61 0.45
CA VAL A 20 -7.78 1.20 0.80
C VAL A 20 -6.40 0.61 1.09
N LEU A 21 -6.13 0.34 2.35
CA LEU A 21 -4.84 -0.08 2.88
C LEU A 21 -4.85 -1.56 3.24
N ALA A 22 -4.13 -2.39 2.48
CA ALA A 22 -3.96 -3.80 2.76
C ALA A 22 -2.74 -4.09 3.66
N HIS A 23 -2.89 -5.13 4.49
CA HIS A 23 -1.81 -5.63 5.34
C HIS A 23 -0.77 -6.47 4.59
N GLY A 24 0.41 -6.64 5.17
CA GLY A 24 1.44 -7.58 4.72
C GLY A 24 1.12 -9.03 5.07
N ALA A 25 1.89 -9.96 4.53
CA ALA A 25 1.72 -11.39 4.79
C ALA A 25 1.73 -11.70 6.30
N GLY A 26 0.71 -12.44 6.77
CA GLY A 26 0.59 -12.91 8.15
C GLY A 26 0.30 -11.85 9.22
N ALA A 27 0.05 -10.58 8.83
CA ALA A 27 -0.07 -9.48 9.79
C ALA A 27 -1.52 -9.13 10.18
N GLY A 28 -2.49 -9.21 9.27
CA GLY A 28 -3.88 -8.79 9.45
C GLY A 28 -4.09 -7.28 9.56
N GLN A 29 -5.35 -6.84 9.36
CA GLN A 29 -5.74 -5.44 9.42
C GLN A 29 -5.64 -4.83 10.83
N SER A 30 -5.66 -5.65 11.87
CA SER A 30 -5.55 -5.22 13.27
C SER A 30 -4.11 -5.11 13.76
N SER A 31 -3.11 -5.36 12.90
CA SER A 31 -1.71 -5.22 13.28
C SER A 31 -1.37 -3.78 13.69
N PRO A 32 -0.42 -3.59 14.63
CA PRO A 32 -0.05 -2.26 15.12
C PRO A 32 0.32 -1.29 13.99
N PHE A 33 1.05 -1.77 12.98
CA PHE A 33 1.44 -0.95 11.83
C PHE A 33 0.23 -0.44 11.05
N ILE A 34 -0.68 -1.34 10.63
CA ILE A 34 -1.85 -1.00 9.82
C ILE A 34 -2.78 -0.05 10.60
N THR A 35 -3.04 -0.36 11.88
CA THR A 35 -3.91 0.46 12.72
C THR A 35 -3.36 1.86 12.94
N ALA A 36 -2.06 1.99 13.27
CA ALA A 36 -1.41 3.28 13.47
C ALA A 36 -1.38 4.10 12.17
N PHE A 37 -1.04 3.46 11.06
CA PHE A 37 -0.99 4.12 9.76
C PHE A 37 -2.37 4.61 9.32
N ALA A 38 -3.40 3.78 9.43
CA ALA A 38 -4.77 4.15 9.06
C ALA A 38 -5.31 5.32 9.89
N ARG A 39 -5.06 5.33 11.20
CA ARG A 39 -5.42 6.47 12.08
C ARG A 39 -4.67 7.74 11.68
N GLY A 40 -3.36 7.64 11.50
CA GLY A 40 -2.56 8.79 11.13
C GLY A 40 -2.90 9.37 9.75
N MET A 41 -3.37 8.57 8.80
CA MET A 41 -3.91 9.06 7.53
C MET A 41 -5.24 9.79 7.71
N ALA A 42 -6.14 9.27 8.57
CA ALA A 42 -7.39 9.95 8.90
C ALA A 42 -7.15 11.34 9.52
N GLU A 43 -6.18 11.47 10.42
CA GLU A 43 -5.74 12.75 11.01
C GLU A 43 -5.22 13.75 9.95
N ARG A 44 -4.82 13.26 8.76
CA ARG A 44 -4.33 14.05 7.62
C ARG A 44 -5.39 14.30 6.54
N GLY A 45 -6.66 14.00 6.85
CA GLY A 45 -7.77 14.22 5.93
C GLY A 45 -7.91 13.15 4.85
N ILE A 46 -7.35 11.96 5.06
CA ILE A 46 -7.50 10.80 4.17
C ILE A 46 -8.29 9.73 4.90
N THR A 47 -9.56 9.52 4.53
CA THR A 47 -10.32 8.37 5.04
C THR A 47 -9.63 7.08 4.63
N THR A 48 -9.37 6.19 5.59
CA THR A 48 -8.66 4.93 5.31
C THR A 48 -9.57 3.74 5.60
N ALA A 49 -9.67 2.82 4.65
CA ALA A 49 -10.36 1.55 4.79
C ALA A 49 -9.33 0.41 4.87
N THR A 50 -9.48 -0.50 5.82
CA THR A 50 -8.62 -1.67 5.96
C THR A 50 -9.46 -2.95 5.93
N PHE A 51 -8.85 -4.08 5.61
CA PHE A 51 -9.53 -5.37 5.52
C PHE A 51 -8.55 -6.51 5.77
N ASP A 52 -9.07 -7.69 6.09
CA ASP A 52 -8.30 -8.92 6.13
C ASP A 52 -8.47 -9.72 4.83
N PHE A 53 -7.36 -10.27 4.30
CA PHE A 53 -7.44 -11.24 3.22
C PHE A 53 -8.09 -12.55 3.68
N PRO A 54 -8.69 -13.37 2.79
CA PRO A 54 -9.48 -14.55 3.15
C PRO A 54 -8.73 -15.54 4.05
N TYR A 55 -7.43 -15.73 3.84
CA TYR A 55 -6.63 -16.61 4.69
C TYR A 55 -6.56 -16.12 6.14
N MET A 56 -6.50 -14.79 6.36
CA MET A 56 -6.48 -14.21 7.71
C MET A 56 -7.85 -14.34 8.39
N THR A 57 -8.93 -14.08 7.66
CA THR A 57 -10.30 -14.30 8.16
C THR A 57 -10.54 -15.76 8.54
N ALA A 58 -9.89 -16.69 7.83
CA ALA A 58 -9.92 -18.13 8.15
C ALA A 58 -8.93 -18.56 9.25
N GLY A 59 -8.28 -17.59 9.95
CA GLY A 59 -7.32 -17.87 11.02
C GLY A 59 -5.96 -18.43 10.54
N ARG A 60 -5.69 -18.41 9.24
CA ARG A 60 -4.42 -18.88 8.67
C ARG A 60 -3.40 -17.74 8.60
N LYS A 61 -2.11 -18.08 8.65
CA LYS A 61 -1.02 -17.10 8.50
C LYS A 61 -0.36 -17.14 7.12
N VAL A 62 -0.49 -18.27 6.42
CA VAL A 62 0.07 -18.46 5.08
C VAL A 62 -0.89 -17.86 4.06
N PRO A 63 -0.43 -16.93 3.22
CA PRO A 63 -1.27 -16.31 2.19
C PRO A 63 -1.84 -17.31 1.19
N ASP A 64 -3.04 -17.03 0.70
CA ASP A 64 -3.60 -17.70 -0.47
C ASP A 64 -2.80 -17.36 -1.74
N HIS A 65 -3.02 -18.11 -2.81
CA HIS A 65 -2.44 -17.82 -4.13
C HIS A 65 -2.94 -16.47 -4.68
N ALA A 66 -2.12 -15.83 -5.52
CA ALA A 66 -2.38 -14.49 -6.04
C ALA A 66 -3.79 -14.30 -6.62
N PRO A 67 -4.35 -15.19 -7.47
CA PRO A 67 -5.71 -15.01 -8.01
C PRO A 67 -6.81 -14.87 -6.94
N VAL A 68 -6.69 -15.58 -5.81
CA VAL A 68 -7.64 -15.47 -4.69
C VAL A 68 -7.54 -14.10 -4.02
N LEU A 69 -6.31 -13.61 -3.82
CA LEU A 69 -6.04 -12.32 -3.19
C LEU A 69 -6.45 -11.16 -4.12
N GLU A 70 -6.22 -11.28 -5.41
CA GLU A 70 -6.61 -10.31 -6.45
C GLU A 70 -8.14 -10.20 -6.56
N ALA A 71 -8.85 -11.32 -6.68
CA ALA A 71 -10.30 -11.35 -6.69
C ALA A 71 -10.91 -10.76 -5.41
N HIS A 72 -10.26 -10.99 -4.25
CA HIS A 72 -10.68 -10.36 -3.00
C HIS A 72 -10.47 -8.85 -3.02
N TRP A 73 -9.34 -8.36 -3.53
CA TRP A 73 -9.06 -6.94 -3.69
C TRP A 73 -10.15 -6.22 -4.49
N LEU A 74 -10.56 -6.79 -5.64
CA LEU A 74 -11.62 -6.21 -6.48
C LEU A 74 -12.94 -6.05 -5.70
N ARG A 75 -13.34 -7.09 -4.95
CA ARG A 75 -14.54 -7.01 -4.07
C ARG A 75 -14.41 -5.94 -2.99
N ILE A 76 -13.22 -5.78 -2.40
CA ILE A 76 -12.97 -4.75 -1.39
C ILE A 76 -13.05 -3.36 -1.99
N ILE A 77 -12.51 -3.13 -3.18
CA ILE A 77 -12.62 -1.84 -3.89
C ILE A 77 -14.10 -1.49 -4.11
N GLU A 78 -14.88 -2.40 -4.66
CA GLU A 78 -16.31 -2.20 -4.92
C GLU A 78 -17.09 -1.92 -3.63
N ARG A 79 -16.91 -2.74 -2.60
CA ARG A 79 -17.57 -2.55 -1.29
C ARG A 79 -17.16 -1.25 -0.61
N THR A 80 -15.89 -0.88 -0.68
CA THR A 80 -15.44 0.39 -0.10
C THR A 80 -16.13 1.57 -0.78
N ARG A 81 -16.23 1.56 -2.12
CA ARG A 81 -16.91 2.62 -2.87
C ARG A 81 -18.37 2.82 -2.47
N SER A 82 -19.07 1.74 -2.11
CA SER A 82 -20.47 1.83 -1.64
C SER A 82 -20.60 2.35 -0.20
N GLN A 83 -19.52 2.40 0.58
CA GLN A 83 -19.53 2.75 2.00
C GLN A 83 -18.86 4.09 2.34
N VAL A 84 -18.17 4.71 1.38
CA VAL A 84 -17.40 5.93 1.57
C VAL A 84 -17.87 7.04 0.63
N PRO A 85 -17.57 8.32 0.92
CA PRO A 85 -17.88 9.43 0.02
C PRO A 85 -17.30 9.24 -1.39
N ALA A 86 -17.96 9.82 -2.40
CA ALA A 86 -17.53 9.80 -3.80
C ALA A 86 -16.34 10.76 -4.03
N VAL A 87 -15.20 10.42 -3.48
CA VAL A 87 -13.92 11.14 -3.64
C VAL A 87 -12.89 10.20 -4.27
N PRO A 88 -11.74 10.72 -4.76
CA PRO A 88 -10.68 9.89 -5.35
C PRO A 88 -10.27 8.72 -4.45
N LEU A 89 -10.23 7.52 -5.01
CA LEU A 89 -9.89 6.29 -4.28
C LEU A 89 -8.51 5.81 -4.68
N PHE A 90 -7.64 5.66 -3.69
CA PHE A 90 -6.32 5.06 -3.82
C PHE A 90 -6.32 3.66 -3.23
N ILE A 91 -5.50 2.78 -3.79
CA ILE A 91 -5.29 1.43 -3.25
C ILE A 91 -3.80 1.20 -2.97
N GLY A 92 -3.50 0.23 -2.13
CA GLY A 92 -2.12 -0.11 -1.84
C GLY A 92 -1.96 -0.84 -0.52
N GLY A 93 -0.76 -0.79 0.05
CA GLY A 93 -0.56 -1.45 1.32
C GLY A 93 0.88 -1.78 1.66
N LYS A 94 1.01 -2.46 2.78
CA LYS A 94 2.30 -2.93 3.29
C LYS A 94 2.72 -4.20 2.56
N SER A 95 3.95 -4.20 2.03
CA SER A 95 4.59 -5.41 1.49
C SER A 95 3.69 -6.17 0.49
N MET A 96 3.32 -7.41 0.79
CA MET A 96 2.42 -8.23 -0.03
C MET A 96 1.13 -7.50 -0.41
N GLY A 97 0.52 -6.76 0.51
CA GLY A 97 -0.73 -6.05 0.25
C GLY A 97 -0.60 -5.04 -0.89
N GLY A 98 0.49 -4.26 -0.91
CA GLY A 98 0.81 -3.34 -2.00
C GLY A 98 1.13 -4.07 -3.32
N ARG A 99 1.87 -5.17 -3.25
CA ARG A 99 2.18 -5.99 -4.45
C ARG A 99 0.91 -6.55 -5.10
N ILE A 100 -0.02 -7.11 -4.32
CA ILE A 100 -1.29 -7.61 -4.87
C ILE A 100 -2.13 -6.46 -5.45
N ALA A 101 -2.17 -5.29 -4.78
CA ALA A 101 -2.83 -4.10 -5.32
C ALA A 101 -2.27 -3.71 -6.70
N SER A 102 -0.93 -3.78 -6.88
CA SER A 102 -0.31 -3.49 -8.17
C SER A 102 -0.66 -4.51 -9.26
N GLN A 103 -0.82 -5.79 -8.91
CA GLN A 103 -1.24 -6.84 -9.84
C GLN A 103 -2.68 -6.60 -10.31
N VAL A 104 -3.59 -6.24 -9.40
CA VAL A 104 -4.98 -5.86 -9.70
C VAL A 104 -5.03 -4.65 -10.63
N ALA A 105 -4.27 -3.59 -10.32
CA ALA A 105 -4.24 -2.39 -11.17
C ALA A 105 -3.71 -2.68 -12.57
N ALA A 106 -2.71 -3.56 -12.71
CA ALA A 106 -2.10 -3.92 -13.99
C ALA A 106 -2.93 -4.91 -14.82
N GLY A 107 -3.88 -5.62 -14.22
CA GLY A 107 -4.71 -6.66 -14.86
C GLY A 107 -6.13 -6.20 -15.12
N ASP A 108 -6.84 -5.82 -14.06
CA ASP A 108 -8.28 -5.53 -14.10
C ASP A 108 -8.60 -4.05 -14.28
N HIS A 109 -7.60 -3.17 -14.15
CA HIS A 109 -7.71 -1.71 -14.33
C HIS A 109 -8.93 -1.10 -13.60
N PRO A 110 -9.12 -1.34 -12.28
CA PRO A 110 -10.23 -0.75 -11.56
C PRO A 110 -10.09 0.78 -11.57
N PRO A 111 -11.20 1.55 -11.58
CA PRO A 111 -11.13 3.01 -11.61
C PRO A 111 -10.59 3.56 -10.27
N ILE A 112 -9.28 3.72 -10.16
CA ILE A 112 -8.56 4.25 -8.98
C ILE A 112 -7.79 5.52 -9.33
N ALA A 113 -7.50 6.36 -8.34
CA ALA A 113 -6.73 7.59 -8.51
C ALA A 113 -5.21 7.37 -8.43
N GLY A 114 -4.76 6.24 -7.89
CA GLY A 114 -3.35 5.90 -7.77
C GLY A 114 -3.07 4.80 -6.75
N LEU A 115 -1.80 4.46 -6.63
CA LEU A 115 -1.33 3.38 -5.75
C LEU A 115 -0.24 3.86 -4.78
N VAL A 116 -0.27 3.32 -3.55
CA VAL A 116 0.77 3.57 -2.54
C VAL A 116 1.35 2.25 -2.05
N PHE A 117 2.66 2.12 -2.18
CA PHE A 117 3.41 0.94 -1.75
C PHE A 117 4.27 1.27 -0.53
N LEU A 118 4.00 0.60 0.59
CA LEU A 118 4.75 0.74 1.83
C LEU A 118 5.72 -0.45 1.97
N GLY A 119 6.94 -0.31 1.45
CA GLY A 119 7.93 -1.38 1.34
C GLY A 119 7.51 -2.40 0.29
N TYR A 120 7.65 -2.06 -1.00
CA TYR A 120 7.34 -2.98 -2.10
C TYR A 120 8.29 -4.18 -2.11
N PRO A 121 7.78 -5.43 -2.04
CA PRO A 121 8.64 -6.62 -2.00
C PRO A 121 9.05 -7.03 -3.42
N LEU A 122 10.01 -6.30 -3.98
CA LEU A 122 10.48 -6.46 -5.37
C LEU A 122 10.97 -7.89 -5.67
N HIS A 123 11.60 -8.53 -4.69
CA HIS A 123 12.04 -9.94 -4.76
C HIS A 123 12.02 -10.59 -3.37
N PRO A 124 12.10 -11.92 -3.25
CA PRO A 124 12.36 -12.56 -1.96
C PRO A 124 13.74 -12.18 -1.42
N PRO A 125 13.95 -12.09 -0.10
CA PRO A 125 15.26 -11.81 0.47
C PRO A 125 16.31 -12.82 -0.04
N GLY A 126 17.46 -12.31 -0.44
CA GLY A 126 18.55 -13.12 -1.00
C GLY A 126 18.31 -13.70 -2.40
N ARG A 127 17.22 -13.29 -3.08
CA ARG A 127 16.88 -13.77 -4.43
C ARG A 127 16.60 -12.59 -5.38
N PRO A 128 17.59 -11.72 -5.65
CA PRO A 128 17.41 -10.58 -6.55
C PRO A 128 17.15 -11.00 -8.01
N ASP A 129 17.41 -12.26 -8.34
CA ASP A 129 17.06 -12.87 -9.63
C ASP A 129 15.55 -13.11 -9.82
N LYS A 130 14.76 -13.10 -8.74
CA LYS A 130 13.30 -13.36 -8.78
C LYS A 130 12.47 -12.08 -8.66
N LEU A 131 12.61 -11.20 -9.63
CA LEU A 131 11.90 -9.93 -9.65
C LEU A 131 10.38 -10.10 -9.80
N ARG A 132 9.64 -9.20 -9.16
CA ARG A 132 8.16 -9.13 -9.16
C ARG A 132 7.71 -7.80 -9.76
N ASP A 133 8.30 -7.40 -10.89
CA ASP A 133 8.15 -6.09 -11.50
C ASP A 133 7.50 -6.10 -12.89
N ALA A 134 7.38 -7.27 -13.54
CA ALA A 134 6.98 -7.40 -14.93
C ALA A 134 5.60 -6.77 -15.27
N HIS A 135 4.73 -6.62 -14.27
CA HIS A 135 3.39 -6.02 -14.44
C HIS A 135 3.39 -4.49 -14.20
N LEU A 136 4.37 -3.95 -13.45
CA LEU A 136 4.40 -2.53 -13.06
C LEU A 136 4.35 -1.55 -14.25
N PRO A 137 5.03 -1.78 -15.39
CA PRO A 137 4.95 -0.89 -16.55
C PRO A 137 3.56 -0.77 -17.20
N ARG A 138 2.64 -1.71 -16.90
CA ARG A 138 1.27 -1.68 -17.44
C ARG A 138 0.31 -0.83 -16.61
N ILE A 139 0.74 -0.34 -15.45
CA ILE A 139 -0.08 0.51 -14.57
C ILE A 139 -0.03 1.94 -15.11
N ALA A 140 -1.19 2.47 -15.50
CA ALA A 140 -1.32 3.83 -16.03
C ALA A 140 -1.49 4.89 -14.93
N GLU A 141 -1.97 4.48 -13.77
CA GLU A 141 -2.23 5.33 -12.61
C GLU A 141 -0.94 5.77 -11.92
N PRO A 142 -0.93 6.92 -11.25
CA PRO A 142 0.20 7.36 -10.44
C PRO A 142 0.56 6.34 -9.34
N MET A 143 1.84 6.09 -9.14
CA MET A 143 2.36 5.17 -8.13
C MET A 143 3.34 5.89 -7.19
N LEU A 144 3.17 5.72 -5.89
CA LEU A 144 4.15 6.12 -4.87
C LEU A 144 4.78 4.89 -4.23
N PHE A 145 6.09 4.76 -4.38
CA PHE A 145 6.90 3.81 -3.63
C PHE A 145 7.49 4.50 -2.41
N VAL A 146 7.10 4.08 -1.21
CA VAL A 146 7.80 4.41 0.03
C VAL A 146 8.67 3.23 0.38
N GLN A 147 10.00 3.39 0.30
CA GLN A 147 10.93 2.27 0.37
C GLN A 147 12.07 2.54 1.34
N GLY A 148 12.40 1.56 2.16
CA GLY A 148 13.58 1.60 3.01
C GLY A 148 14.88 1.42 2.20
N ALA A 149 15.89 2.26 2.46
CA ALA A 149 17.17 2.17 1.73
C ALA A 149 17.89 0.83 1.93
N ARG A 150 17.61 0.14 3.05
CA ARG A 150 18.19 -1.17 3.39
C ARG A 150 17.16 -2.29 3.41
N ASP A 151 16.06 -2.13 2.68
CA ASP A 151 15.03 -3.14 2.57
C ASP A 151 15.56 -4.37 1.82
N THR A 152 15.61 -5.52 2.48
CA THR A 152 16.12 -6.78 1.90
C THR A 152 15.17 -7.42 0.88
N PHE A 153 13.95 -6.92 0.75
CA PHE A 153 12.99 -7.32 -0.30
C PHE A 153 13.09 -6.45 -1.56
N GLY A 154 13.99 -5.49 -1.58
CA GLY A 154 14.23 -4.52 -2.64
C GLY A 154 14.65 -3.18 -2.07
N THR A 155 15.86 -2.76 -2.34
CA THR A 155 16.43 -1.47 -1.90
C THR A 155 15.84 -0.30 -2.69
N THR A 156 16.02 0.92 -2.19
CA THR A 156 15.65 2.13 -2.96
C THR A 156 16.43 2.26 -4.25
N ALA A 157 17.67 1.78 -4.30
CA ALA A 157 18.48 1.77 -5.54
C ALA A 157 17.86 0.86 -6.60
N GLU A 158 17.40 -0.33 -6.24
CA GLU A 158 16.73 -1.26 -7.13
C GLU A 158 15.37 -0.70 -7.62
N ILE A 159 14.54 -0.13 -6.73
CA ILE A 159 13.29 0.53 -7.15
C ILE A 159 13.59 1.70 -8.08
N ARG A 160 14.60 2.52 -7.78
CA ARG A 160 14.98 3.68 -8.61
C ARG A 160 15.39 3.26 -10.04
N ALA A 161 16.05 2.12 -10.18
CA ALA A 161 16.43 1.57 -11.49
C ALA A 161 15.21 1.16 -12.34
N LEU A 162 14.07 0.89 -11.73
CA LEU A 162 12.83 0.53 -12.42
C LEU A 162 11.99 1.73 -12.84
N LEU A 163 12.16 2.92 -12.21
CA LEU A 163 11.32 4.10 -12.46
C LEU A 163 11.22 4.47 -13.94
N PRO A 164 12.31 4.43 -14.76
CA PRO A 164 12.22 4.78 -16.17
C PRO A 164 11.29 3.89 -17.01
N ARG A 165 10.91 2.71 -16.48
CA ARG A 165 10.00 1.77 -17.14
C ARG A 165 8.52 2.03 -16.78
N MET A 166 8.26 2.94 -15.83
CA MET A 166 6.93 3.24 -15.28
C MET A 166 6.55 4.69 -15.60
N GLN A 167 5.36 4.91 -16.15
CA GLN A 167 4.97 6.24 -16.65
C GLN A 167 4.82 7.30 -15.56
N LYS A 168 4.30 6.95 -14.39
CA LYS A 168 3.93 7.89 -13.33
C LYS A 168 4.34 7.38 -11.95
N ALA A 169 5.58 6.92 -11.82
CA ALA A 169 6.08 6.40 -10.54
C ALA A 169 6.95 7.44 -9.81
N THR A 170 6.72 7.57 -8.51
CA THR A 170 7.50 8.40 -7.58
C THR A 170 8.11 7.50 -6.52
N LEU A 171 9.34 7.76 -6.12
CA LEU A 171 10.04 7.07 -5.04
C LEU A 171 10.29 8.04 -3.88
N HIS A 172 9.81 7.68 -2.70
CA HIS A 172 10.22 8.27 -1.44
C HIS A 172 11.14 7.31 -0.69
N GLU A 173 12.39 7.71 -0.52
CA GLU A 173 13.39 6.94 0.21
C GLU A 173 13.28 7.17 1.73
N VAL A 174 13.16 6.11 2.51
CA VAL A 174 13.37 6.16 3.95
C VAL A 174 14.85 5.83 4.22
N ALA A 175 15.66 6.86 4.40
CA ALA A 175 17.10 6.74 4.58
C ALA A 175 17.44 5.80 5.75
N GLY A 176 18.28 4.79 5.50
CA GLY A 176 18.66 3.78 6.47
C GLY A 176 17.53 2.85 6.96
N GLY A 177 16.33 2.98 6.43
CA GLY A 177 15.17 2.16 6.78
C GLY A 177 15.28 0.73 6.24
N ASP A 178 14.82 -0.23 7.05
CA ASP A 178 14.61 -1.62 6.63
C ASP A 178 13.20 -1.81 6.02
N HIS A 179 12.81 -3.08 5.78
CA HIS A 179 11.47 -3.43 5.28
C HIS A 179 10.34 -2.96 6.19
N SER A 180 10.57 -2.79 7.48
CA SER A 180 9.61 -2.29 8.48
C SER A 180 9.75 -0.79 8.75
N PHE A 181 10.59 -0.09 7.97
CA PHE A 181 10.97 1.31 8.16
C PHE A 181 11.70 1.61 9.48
N LYS A 182 12.28 0.59 10.11
CA LYS A 182 13.17 0.78 11.26
C LYS A 182 14.50 1.33 10.77
N VAL A 183 14.88 2.47 11.31
CA VAL A 183 16.15 3.13 11.00
C VAL A 183 17.12 2.85 12.11
N SER A 184 18.25 2.20 11.80
CA SER A 184 19.32 1.90 12.77
C SER A 184 20.42 2.95 12.69
N GLY A 185 21.11 3.19 13.84
CA GLY A 185 22.27 4.09 13.89
C GLY A 185 21.95 5.58 13.86
N THR A 186 20.69 5.96 14.13
CA THR A 186 20.25 7.36 14.20
C THR A 186 19.53 7.65 15.51
N LYS A 187 19.42 8.96 15.85
CA LYS A 187 18.60 9.45 16.97
C LYS A 187 17.11 9.57 16.61
N ALA A 188 16.72 9.27 15.35
CA ALA A 188 15.34 9.36 14.91
C ALA A 188 14.46 8.34 15.64
N LYS A 189 13.41 8.81 16.29
CA LYS A 189 12.45 7.92 16.93
C LYS A 189 11.60 7.22 15.86
N PRO A 190 11.22 5.94 16.04
CA PRO A 190 10.35 5.23 15.09
C PRO A 190 9.04 5.97 14.79
N ALA A 191 8.48 6.68 15.78
CA ALA A 191 7.28 7.49 15.61
C ALA A 191 7.49 8.66 14.66
N ASP A 192 8.64 9.32 14.70
CA ASP A 192 8.96 10.46 13.83
C ASP A 192 9.13 10.01 12.38
N VAL A 193 9.77 8.85 12.15
CA VAL A 193 9.91 8.24 10.84
C VAL A 193 8.52 7.92 10.26
N MET A 194 7.66 7.30 11.06
CA MET A 194 6.30 6.96 10.63
C MET A 194 5.46 8.20 10.33
N THR A 195 5.56 9.24 11.17
CA THR A 195 4.92 10.55 10.95
C THR A 195 5.37 11.17 9.63
N GLY A 196 6.67 11.15 9.34
CA GLY A 196 7.22 11.62 8.07
C GLY A 196 6.66 10.86 6.87
N ILE A 197 6.61 9.54 6.95
CA ILE A 197 6.02 8.69 5.90
C ILE A 197 4.54 9.04 5.67
N MET A 198 3.75 9.17 6.73
CA MET A 198 2.33 9.50 6.62
C MET A 198 2.11 10.90 6.01
N ASN A 199 2.93 11.88 6.35
CA ASN A 199 2.89 13.21 5.73
C ASN A 199 3.13 13.11 4.21
N VAL A 200 4.21 12.47 3.81
CA VAL A 200 4.55 12.27 2.38
C VAL A 200 3.42 11.59 1.62
N VAL A 201 2.86 10.51 2.17
CA VAL A 201 1.76 9.78 1.53
C VAL A 201 0.52 10.66 1.39
N ALA A 202 0.11 11.37 2.45
CA ALA A 202 -1.08 12.23 2.41
C ALA A 202 -0.90 13.40 1.42
N ASP A 203 0.25 14.04 1.42
CA ASP A 203 0.54 15.17 0.53
C ASP A 203 0.61 14.71 -0.93
N TRP A 204 1.24 13.55 -1.20
CA TRP A 204 1.28 12.98 -2.53
C TRP A 204 -0.12 12.60 -3.05
N MET A 205 -0.97 11.99 -2.22
CA MET A 205 -2.34 11.66 -2.60
C MET A 205 -3.16 12.92 -2.93
N LYS A 206 -3.07 13.97 -2.11
CA LYS A 206 -3.73 15.25 -2.36
C LYS A 206 -3.24 15.90 -3.66
N ALA A 207 -1.93 15.89 -3.90
CA ALA A 207 -1.37 16.43 -5.14
C ALA A 207 -1.78 15.63 -6.39
N ALA A 208 -1.91 14.32 -6.27
CA ALA A 208 -2.37 13.46 -7.37
C ALA A 208 -3.85 13.70 -7.73
N THR A 209 -4.68 14.14 -6.77
CA THR A 209 -6.10 14.46 -7.00
C THR A 209 -6.33 15.87 -7.54
N ALA A 210 -5.38 16.76 -7.37
CA ALA A 210 -5.47 18.16 -7.82
C ALA A 210 -5.07 18.36 -9.30
N ARG A 211 -4.58 17.31 -9.96
CA ARG A 211 -4.21 17.37 -11.39
C ARG A 211 -5.42 17.01 -12.24
N PRO A 212 -5.81 17.92 -13.16
CA PRO A 212 -6.91 17.68 -14.11
C PRO A 212 -6.58 16.53 -15.08
#